data_51db080049d1a79edcb23903f625937f
#
_entry.id   51db080049d1a79edcb23903f625937f
#
_cell.length_a   1.000
_cell.length_b   1.000
_cell.length_c   1.000
_cell.angle_alpha   90.00
_cell.angle_beta   90.00
_cell.angle_gamma   90.00
#
_symmetry.space_group_name_H-M   'P 1'
#
loop_
_entity.id
_entity.type
_entity.pdbx_description
1 polymer ?
#
loop_
_entity_poly.entity_id
_entity_poly.type
_entity_poly.pdbx_seq_one_letter_code
_entity_poly.pdbx_strand_id
1 'polypeptide(L)'
;YIMKKIPAPSKKRLITLARLLSQLQKEKVTSVGLAELTGWGEATIRRDISLLELHNGVSNGYEVKVLQSAICEAFQISELSREKHRCCIVGLGKLGEALLESSLFKGSGFELVAGFDTNLNKIEIMKSAIPLFATLDLESKIRSLKIEYALLAVPDEKAQFMAERLA
;
A
#
# COMPACT_ATOMS: atom_id res chain seq x y z
N TYR A 1 -9.64 -22.31 17.35
CA TYR A 1 -9.65 -22.60 15.91
C TYR A 1 -8.21 -22.64 15.44
N ILE A 2 -7.71 -23.82 15.05
CA ILE A 2 -6.35 -23.97 14.53
C ILE A 2 -6.43 -23.55 13.06
N MET A 3 -6.05 -22.31 12.73
CA MET A 3 -5.87 -21.89 11.34
C MET A 3 -4.84 -22.84 10.69
N LYS A 4 -5.24 -23.56 9.67
CA LYS A 4 -4.32 -24.34 8.84
C LYS A 4 -3.19 -23.42 8.39
N LYS A 5 -1.94 -23.80 8.67
CA LYS A 5 -0.77 -23.01 8.34
C LYS A 5 -0.68 -22.87 6.81
N ILE A 6 -1.09 -21.74 6.27
CA ILE A 6 -1.02 -21.47 4.83
C ILE A 6 0.46 -21.43 4.41
N PRO A 7 0.89 -22.24 3.42
CA PRO A 7 2.27 -22.25 2.95
C PRO A 7 2.73 -20.87 2.46
N ALA A 8 4.00 -20.52 2.70
CA ALA A 8 4.55 -19.22 2.31
C ALA A 8 4.37 -18.85 0.82
N PRO A 9 4.53 -19.78 -0.16
CA PRO A 9 4.25 -19.47 -1.55
C PRO A 9 2.77 -19.13 -1.81
N SER A 10 1.83 -19.85 -1.19
CA SER A 10 0.40 -19.60 -1.29
C SER A 10 0.02 -18.27 -0.65
N LYS A 11 0.62 -17.95 0.53
CA LYS A 11 0.45 -16.65 1.18
C LYS A 11 0.84 -15.50 0.27
N LYS A 12 2.02 -15.58 -0.37
CA LYS A 12 2.51 -14.54 -1.30
C LYS A 12 1.55 -14.33 -2.47
N ARG A 13 1.06 -15.41 -3.09
CA ARG A 13 0.10 -15.34 -4.21
C ARG A 13 -1.25 -14.77 -3.76
N LEU A 14 -1.78 -15.19 -2.64
CA LEU A 14 -3.05 -14.67 -2.11
C LEU A 14 -2.97 -13.17 -1.80
N ILE A 15 -1.89 -12.70 -1.20
CA ILE A 15 -1.68 -11.26 -0.96
C ILE A 15 -1.63 -10.49 -2.27
N THR A 16 -0.92 -11.01 -3.28
CA THR A 16 -0.89 -10.40 -4.62
C THR A 16 -2.28 -10.39 -5.25
N LEU A 17 -3.04 -11.48 -5.08
CA LEU A 17 -4.40 -11.58 -5.57
C LEU A 17 -5.33 -10.54 -4.94
N ALA A 18 -5.24 -10.33 -3.63
CA ALA A 18 -6.03 -9.30 -2.94
C ALA A 18 -5.79 -7.90 -3.50
N ARG A 19 -4.53 -7.56 -3.84
CA ARG A 19 -4.18 -6.29 -4.50
C ARG A 19 -4.77 -6.18 -5.89
N LEU A 20 -4.74 -7.24 -6.69
CA LEU A 20 -5.37 -7.25 -8.01
C LEU A 20 -6.88 -7.10 -7.90
N LEU A 21 -7.53 -7.82 -6.98
CA LEU A 21 -8.96 -7.74 -6.73
C LEU A 21 -9.41 -6.32 -6.35
N SER A 22 -8.59 -5.56 -5.60
CA SER A 22 -8.90 -4.18 -5.23
C SER A 22 -8.99 -3.21 -6.42
N GLN A 23 -8.37 -3.57 -7.53
CA GLN A 23 -8.35 -2.77 -8.77
C GLN A 23 -9.44 -3.19 -9.76
N LEU A 24 -10.09 -4.34 -9.54
CA LEU A 24 -11.13 -4.85 -10.42
C LEU A 24 -12.46 -4.14 -10.18
N GLN A 25 -13.04 -3.57 -11.22
CA GLN A 25 -14.39 -3.01 -11.21
C GLN A 25 -15.48 -4.05 -11.53
N LYS A 26 -15.22 -5.33 -11.24
CA LYS A 26 -16.15 -6.44 -11.47
C LYS A 26 -16.70 -6.96 -10.14
N GLU A 27 -17.95 -7.37 -10.13
CA GLU A 27 -18.54 -7.98 -8.93
C GLU A 27 -18.08 -9.43 -8.72
N LYS A 28 -17.90 -10.17 -9.83
CA LYS A 28 -17.49 -11.57 -9.82
C LYS A 28 -16.30 -11.84 -10.74
N VAL A 29 -15.50 -12.83 -10.38
CA VAL A 29 -14.36 -13.29 -11.15
C VAL A 29 -14.26 -14.82 -11.06
N THR A 30 -13.87 -15.46 -12.17
CA THR A 30 -13.64 -16.91 -12.22
C THR A 30 -12.17 -17.25 -12.02
N SER A 31 -11.86 -18.50 -11.67
CA SER A 31 -10.48 -18.99 -11.61
C SER A 31 -9.76 -18.87 -12.96
N VAL A 32 -10.48 -19.01 -14.07
CA VAL A 32 -9.95 -18.78 -15.43
C VAL A 32 -9.59 -17.32 -15.62
N GLY A 33 -10.49 -16.38 -15.30
CA GLY A 33 -10.22 -14.95 -15.39
C GLY A 33 -9.08 -14.50 -14.49
N LEU A 34 -8.95 -15.08 -13.30
CA LEU A 34 -7.81 -14.85 -12.43
C LEU A 34 -6.50 -15.42 -13.00
N ALA A 35 -6.54 -16.58 -13.66
CA ALA A 35 -5.38 -17.17 -14.33
C ALA A 35 -4.89 -16.28 -15.48
N GLU A 36 -5.79 -15.72 -16.27
CA GLU A 36 -5.46 -14.76 -17.34
C GLU A 36 -4.81 -13.49 -16.80
N LEU A 37 -5.34 -12.94 -15.69
CA LEU A 37 -4.82 -11.73 -15.06
C LEU A 37 -3.45 -11.91 -14.40
N THR A 38 -3.20 -13.09 -13.82
CA THR A 38 -2.01 -13.34 -13.00
C THR A 38 -0.92 -14.11 -13.75
N GLY A 39 -1.26 -14.81 -14.82
CA GLY A 39 -0.38 -15.79 -15.48
C GLY A 39 -0.17 -17.07 -14.67
N TRP A 40 -0.91 -17.30 -13.58
CA TRP A 40 -0.81 -18.52 -12.77
C TRP A 40 -1.77 -19.61 -13.27
N GLY A 41 -1.40 -20.86 -13.01
CA GLY A 41 -2.29 -21.98 -13.35
C GLY A 41 -3.59 -21.95 -12.56
N GLU A 42 -4.71 -22.20 -13.24
CA GLU A 42 -6.06 -22.20 -12.64
C GLU A 42 -6.18 -23.15 -11.43
N ALA A 43 -5.59 -24.34 -11.52
CA ALA A 43 -5.56 -25.31 -10.42
C ALA A 43 -4.81 -24.77 -9.18
N THR A 44 -3.74 -23.99 -9.39
CA THR A 44 -3.00 -23.34 -8.31
C THR A 44 -3.85 -22.30 -7.62
N ILE A 45 -4.57 -21.46 -8.39
CA ILE A 45 -5.46 -20.43 -7.86
C ILE A 45 -6.59 -21.07 -7.04
N ARG A 46 -7.25 -22.09 -7.57
CA ARG A 46 -8.31 -22.83 -6.85
C ARG A 46 -7.80 -23.42 -5.54
N ARG A 47 -6.62 -24.04 -5.58
CA ARG A 47 -5.98 -24.62 -4.38
C ARG A 47 -5.67 -23.55 -3.34
N ASP A 48 -5.09 -22.43 -3.75
CA ASP A 48 -4.75 -21.34 -2.82
C ASP A 48 -6.01 -20.75 -2.19
N ILE A 49 -7.06 -20.48 -2.98
CA ILE A 49 -8.33 -19.96 -2.46
C ILE A 49 -9.00 -20.95 -1.51
N SER A 50 -8.92 -22.25 -1.78
CA SER A 50 -9.49 -23.29 -0.91
C SER A 50 -8.88 -23.29 0.51
N LEU A 51 -7.66 -22.77 0.68
CA LEU A 51 -7.02 -22.63 1.98
C LEU A 51 -7.66 -21.57 2.88
N LEU A 52 -8.48 -20.69 2.30
CA LEU A 52 -9.20 -19.65 3.03
C LEU A 52 -10.53 -20.16 3.65
N GLU A 53 -10.89 -21.43 3.42
CA GLU A 53 -12.11 -22.07 3.94
C GLU A 53 -13.39 -21.25 3.70
N LEU A 54 -13.51 -20.64 2.51
CA LEU A 54 -14.70 -19.90 2.11
C LEU A 54 -15.90 -20.85 1.97
N HIS A 55 -16.93 -20.63 2.78
CA HIS A 55 -18.11 -21.50 2.82
C HIS A 55 -19.09 -21.30 1.65
N ASN A 56 -18.88 -20.28 0.81
CA ASN A 56 -19.76 -19.98 -0.30
C ASN A 56 -19.29 -20.63 -1.60
N GLY A 57 -20.04 -21.64 -1.99
CA GLY A 57 -19.75 -22.55 -3.09
C GLY A 57 -19.59 -21.91 -4.46
N VAL A 58 -18.71 -22.45 -5.18
CA VAL A 58 -17.88 -22.01 -6.28
C VAL A 58 -18.45 -22.33 -7.66
N SER A 59 -19.74 -22.61 -7.83
CA SER A 59 -20.23 -23.00 -9.16
C SER A 59 -20.25 -21.85 -10.19
N ASN A 60 -20.31 -20.58 -9.74
CA ASN A 60 -20.41 -19.40 -10.61
C ASN A 60 -19.32 -18.35 -10.40
N GLY A 61 -18.12 -18.74 -9.94
CA GLY A 61 -17.02 -17.81 -9.66
C GLY A 61 -17.03 -17.24 -8.24
N TYR A 62 -16.08 -16.37 -7.98
CA TYR A 62 -15.86 -15.74 -6.68
C TYR A 62 -16.40 -14.32 -6.69
N GLU A 63 -17.10 -13.91 -5.65
CA GLU A 63 -17.41 -12.49 -5.43
C GLU A 63 -16.12 -11.75 -5.06
N VAL A 64 -15.76 -10.72 -5.83
CA VAL A 64 -14.49 -10.00 -5.69
C VAL A 64 -14.30 -9.46 -4.29
N LYS A 65 -15.33 -8.80 -3.73
CA LYS A 65 -15.27 -8.21 -2.38
C LYS A 65 -15.15 -9.26 -1.29
N VAL A 66 -15.89 -10.38 -1.40
CA VAL A 66 -15.86 -11.47 -0.42
C VAL A 66 -14.50 -12.16 -0.41
N LEU A 67 -13.98 -12.48 -1.60
CA LEU A 67 -12.65 -13.09 -1.71
C LEU A 67 -11.56 -12.17 -1.19
N GLN A 68 -11.62 -10.88 -1.53
CA GLN A 68 -10.68 -9.88 -1.05
C GLN A 68 -10.71 -9.76 0.48
N SER A 69 -11.90 -9.62 1.09
CA SER A 69 -12.05 -9.53 2.55
C SER A 69 -11.52 -10.78 3.26
N ALA A 70 -11.81 -11.96 2.74
CA ALA A 70 -11.33 -13.21 3.31
C ALA A 70 -9.79 -13.32 3.31
N ILE A 71 -9.13 -12.87 2.22
CA ILE A 71 -7.68 -12.82 2.17
C ILE A 71 -7.14 -11.82 3.21
N CYS A 72 -7.75 -10.65 3.32
CA CYS A 72 -7.33 -9.62 4.27
C CYS A 72 -7.47 -10.08 5.72
N GLU A 73 -8.57 -10.72 6.07
CA GLU A 73 -8.77 -11.32 7.39
C GLU A 73 -7.77 -12.43 7.69
N ALA A 74 -7.56 -13.36 6.75
CA ALA A 74 -6.64 -14.49 6.94
C ALA A 74 -5.20 -14.06 7.22
N PHE A 75 -4.79 -12.90 6.70
CA PHE A 75 -3.42 -12.40 6.85
C PHE A 75 -3.33 -11.14 7.70
N GLN A 76 -4.43 -10.70 8.31
CA GLN A 76 -4.50 -9.47 9.11
C GLN A 76 -3.98 -8.24 8.33
N ILE A 77 -4.29 -8.20 7.02
CA ILE A 77 -3.90 -7.09 6.17
C ILE A 77 -4.94 -5.99 6.36
N SER A 78 -4.63 -5.01 7.20
CA SER A 78 -5.46 -3.81 7.39
C SER A 78 -5.45 -2.86 6.17
N GLU A 79 -4.56 -3.07 5.23
CA GLU A 79 -4.24 -2.19 4.10
C GLU A 79 -5.32 -2.09 3.01
N LEU A 80 -6.32 -2.95 3.05
CA LEU A 80 -7.51 -2.86 2.20
C LEU A 80 -8.70 -2.27 2.95
N SER A 81 -8.55 -2.00 4.24
CA SER A 81 -9.46 -1.14 4.99
C SER A 81 -9.35 0.29 4.45
N ARG A 82 -10.44 1.00 4.44
CA ARG A 82 -10.62 2.36 3.87
C ARG A 82 -9.67 3.43 4.44
N GLU A 83 -8.89 3.15 5.46
CA GLU A 83 -7.92 4.05 6.07
C GLU A 83 -6.55 3.78 5.50
N LYS A 84 -6.06 4.73 4.70
CA LYS A 84 -4.70 4.73 4.19
C LYS A 84 -3.75 5.24 5.27
N HIS A 85 -2.59 4.60 5.39
CA HIS A 85 -1.52 5.11 6.23
C HIS A 85 -0.98 6.41 5.67
N ARG A 86 -0.99 7.45 6.49
CA ARG A 86 -0.54 8.78 6.08
C ARG A 86 0.98 8.85 6.14
N CYS A 87 1.61 9.21 5.04
CA CYS A 87 3.05 9.32 4.96
C CYS A 87 3.51 10.67 4.41
N CYS A 88 4.77 11.01 4.71
CA CYS A 88 5.43 12.18 4.15
C CYS A 88 6.76 11.82 3.49
N ILE A 89 7.30 12.76 2.69
CA ILE A 89 8.66 12.72 2.16
C ILE A 89 9.47 13.82 2.83
N VAL A 90 10.65 13.49 3.34
CA VAL A 90 11.62 14.43 3.89
C VAL A 90 12.84 14.48 2.98
N GLY A 91 13.10 15.65 2.43
CA GLY A 91 14.10 15.88 1.39
C GLY A 91 13.48 15.87 0.00
N LEU A 92 13.33 17.06 -0.59
CA LEU A 92 12.74 17.24 -1.92
C LEU A 92 13.82 17.41 -3.00
N GLY A 93 14.96 16.71 -2.87
CA GLY A 93 15.96 16.56 -3.93
C GLY A 93 15.40 15.82 -5.15
N LYS A 94 16.26 15.47 -6.10
CA LYS A 94 15.84 14.71 -7.31
C LYS A 94 15.02 13.47 -6.99
N LEU A 95 15.41 12.72 -5.96
CA LEU A 95 14.69 11.52 -5.53
C LEU A 95 13.33 11.86 -4.91
N GLY A 96 13.29 12.84 -3.98
CA GLY A 96 12.04 13.26 -3.33
C GLY A 96 11.03 13.83 -4.33
N GLU A 97 11.48 14.64 -5.29
CA GLU A 97 10.66 15.16 -6.38
C GLU A 97 10.07 14.05 -7.25
N ALA A 98 10.90 13.09 -7.66
CA ALA A 98 10.45 11.93 -8.42
C ALA A 98 9.42 11.08 -7.65
N LEU A 99 9.56 10.95 -6.33
CA LEU A 99 8.58 10.27 -5.48
C LEU A 99 7.27 11.04 -5.35
N LEU A 100 7.30 12.39 -5.28
CA LEU A 100 6.10 13.23 -5.27
C LEU A 100 5.25 13.05 -6.53
N GLU A 101 5.89 12.96 -7.68
CA GLU A 101 5.23 12.81 -8.99
C GLU A 101 4.84 11.36 -9.29
N SER A 102 5.37 10.40 -8.53
CA SER A 102 5.20 8.99 -8.83
C SER A 102 3.80 8.49 -8.56
N SER A 103 3.39 7.48 -9.31
CA SER A 103 2.15 6.74 -9.07
C SER A 103 2.30 5.61 -8.02
N LEU A 104 3.44 5.50 -7.36
CA LEU A 104 3.75 4.42 -6.40
C LEU A 104 2.74 4.31 -5.26
N PHE A 105 2.19 5.45 -4.84
CA PHE A 105 1.20 5.50 -3.76
C PHE A 105 -0.24 5.22 -4.23
N LYS A 106 -0.49 5.25 -5.58
CA LYS A 106 -1.80 4.94 -6.13
C LYS A 106 -2.08 3.44 -5.99
N GLY A 107 -3.18 3.10 -5.33
CA GLY A 107 -3.56 1.70 -5.10
C GLY A 107 -2.72 0.98 -4.03
N SER A 108 -1.83 1.69 -3.33
CA SER A 108 -1.16 1.20 -2.13
C SER A 108 -1.99 1.55 -0.88
N GLY A 109 -1.69 0.90 0.24
CA GLY A 109 -2.25 1.26 1.56
C GLY A 109 -1.72 2.59 2.11
N PHE A 110 -0.91 3.35 1.35
CA PHE A 110 -0.29 4.60 1.78
C PHE A 110 -0.88 5.80 1.04
N GLU A 111 -1.00 6.91 1.76
CA GLU A 111 -1.38 8.21 1.23
C GLU A 111 -0.27 9.22 1.53
N LEU A 112 0.32 9.77 0.48
CA LEU A 112 1.31 10.84 0.62
C LEU A 112 0.59 12.16 0.90
N VAL A 113 0.82 12.74 2.09
CA VAL A 113 0.06 13.92 2.57
C VAL A 113 0.91 15.17 2.75
N ALA A 114 2.24 15.06 2.75
CA ALA A 114 3.14 16.21 2.91
C ALA A 114 4.54 15.92 2.34
N GLY A 115 5.22 16.98 1.90
CA GLY A 115 6.63 16.99 1.60
C GLY A 115 7.37 18.02 2.46
N PHE A 116 8.61 17.73 2.83
CA PHE A 116 9.46 18.61 3.67
C PHE A 116 10.84 18.84 3.05
N ASP A 117 11.30 20.08 3.07
CA ASP A 117 12.68 20.43 2.69
C ASP A 117 13.22 21.52 3.60
N THR A 118 14.56 21.63 3.67
CA THR A 118 15.26 22.75 4.34
C THR A 118 15.30 24.00 3.46
N ASN A 119 15.16 23.87 2.16
CA ASN A 119 15.26 24.94 1.19
C ASN A 119 13.88 25.57 0.93
N LEU A 120 13.64 26.74 1.55
CA LEU A 120 12.37 27.47 1.44
C LEU A 120 12.07 27.92 0.00
N ASN A 121 13.07 28.39 -0.75
CA ASN A 121 12.88 28.79 -2.15
C ASN A 121 12.39 27.62 -3.01
N LYS A 122 12.90 26.43 -2.72
CA LYS A 122 12.48 25.23 -3.43
C LYS A 122 11.02 24.88 -3.16
N ILE A 123 10.59 24.98 -1.92
CA ILE A 123 9.21 24.75 -1.49
C ILE A 123 8.24 25.71 -2.20
N GLU A 124 8.62 26.98 -2.34
CA GLU A 124 7.79 28.00 -2.98
C GLU A 124 7.66 27.81 -4.49
N ILE A 125 8.72 27.35 -5.15
CA ILE A 125 8.76 27.20 -6.62
C ILE A 125 8.19 25.87 -7.09
N MET A 126 8.34 24.80 -6.27
CA MET A 126 7.97 23.45 -6.65
C MET A 126 6.46 23.29 -6.77
N LYS A 127 5.98 22.88 -7.94
CA LYS A 127 4.58 22.52 -8.14
C LYS A 127 4.34 21.11 -7.58
N SER A 128 3.40 20.99 -6.67
CA SER A 128 3.03 19.71 -6.06
C SER A 128 1.53 19.63 -5.84
N ALA A 129 0.97 18.41 -5.99
CA ALA A 129 -0.42 18.13 -5.66
C ALA A 129 -0.68 18.07 -4.15
N ILE A 130 0.38 17.93 -3.35
CA ILE A 130 0.31 17.90 -1.88
C ILE A 130 1.06 19.11 -1.30
N PRO A 131 0.72 19.54 -0.07
CA PRO A 131 1.38 20.67 0.57
C PRO A 131 2.86 20.36 0.89
N LEU A 132 3.70 21.36 0.70
CA LEU A 132 5.11 21.32 1.00
C LEU A 132 5.42 22.27 2.16
N PHE A 133 6.28 21.85 3.08
CA PHE A 133 6.59 22.57 4.31
C PHE A 133 8.08 22.63 4.56
N ALA A 134 8.51 23.62 5.35
CA ALA A 134 9.85 23.67 5.88
C ALA A 134 10.08 22.54 6.89
N THR A 135 11.29 21.98 6.95
CA THR A 135 11.65 20.99 7.98
C THR A 135 11.61 21.57 9.41
N LEU A 136 11.55 22.89 9.56
CA LEU A 136 11.31 23.55 10.85
C LEU A 136 9.94 23.22 11.42
N ASP A 137 8.94 23.01 10.55
CA ASP A 137 7.57 22.71 10.92
C ASP A 137 7.29 21.19 11.05
N LEU A 138 8.31 20.33 10.89
CA LEU A 138 8.18 18.88 10.76
C LEU A 138 7.33 18.29 11.88
N GLU A 139 7.71 18.51 13.14
CA GLU A 139 7.04 17.92 14.31
C GLU A 139 5.58 18.40 14.46
N SER A 140 5.33 19.69 14.24
CA SER A 140 3.98 20.25 14.31
C SER A 140 3.08 19.68 13.23
N LYS A 141 3.60 19.51 12.00
CA LYS A 141 2.86 18.98 10.85
C LYS A 141 2.63 17.47 10.94
N ILE A 142 3.60 16.71 11.45
CA ILE A 142 3.43 15.27 11.72
C ILE A 142 2.22 15.05 12.61
N ARG A 143 2.11 15.79 13.71
CA ARG A 143 0.97 15.68 14.64
C ARG A 143 -0.35 16.14 14.02
N SER A 144 -0.37 17.32 13.39
CA SER A 144 -1.61 17.90 12.84
C SER A 144 -2.14 17.12 11.63
N LEU A 145 -1.27 16.57 10.79
CA LEU A 145 -1.62 15.75 9.63
C LEU A 145 -1.72 14.25 9.95
N LYS A 146 -1.49 13.85 11.21
CA LYS A 146 -1.49 12.45 11.64
C LYS A 146 -0.63 11.56 10.74
N ILE A 147 0.61 11.98 10.52
CA ILE A 147 1.57 11.25 9.69
C ILE A 147 2.14 10.09 10.51
N GLU A 148 2.06 8.88 9.96
CA GLU A 148 2.49 7.64 10.60
C GLU A 148 3.84 7.15 10.07
N TYR A 149 4.16 7.51 8.81
CA TYR A 149 5.37 7.05 8.13
C TYR A 149 6.07 8.19 7.41
N ALA A 150 7.40 8.16 7.38
CA ALA A 150 8.21 9.11 6.65
C ALA A 150 9.21 8.38 5.72
N LEU A 151 9.32 8.87 4.49
CA LEU A 151 10.36 8.48 3.55
C LEU A 151 11.47 9.52 3.61
N LEU A 152 12.67 9.10 4.01
CA LEU A 152 13.84 9.94 4.03
C LEU A 152 14.55 9.91 2.68
N ALA A 153 14.47 11.00 1.93
CA ALA A 153 15.15 11.22 0.65
C ALA A 153 16.24 12.30 0.80
N VAL A 154 16.98 12.22 1.90
CA VAL A 154 18.08 13.13 2.27
C VAL A 154 19.43 12.43 2.09
N PRO A 155 20.54 13.19 1.98
CA PRO A 155 21.90 12.64 2.01
C PRO A 155 22.16 11.82 3.28
N ASP A 156 23.00 10.77 3.16
CA ASP A 156 23.27 9.81 4.24
C ASP A 156 23.72 10.49 5.54
N GLU A 157 24.53 11.54 5.46
CA GLU A 157 25.01 12.30 6.62
C GLU A 157 23.89 13.03 7.39
N LYS A 158 22.73 13.24 6.76
CA LYS A 158 21.56 13.88 7.39
C LYS A 158 20.49 12.88 7.80
N ALA A 159 20.56 11.65 7.30
CA ALA A 159 19.51 10.65 7.49
C ALA A 159 19.29 10.30 8.97
N GLN A 160 20.38 10.07 9.71
CA GLN A 160 20.32 9.75 11.15
C GLN A 160 19.66 10.90 11.94
N PHE A 161 20.10 12.13 11.74
CA PHE A 161 19.54 13.30 12.42
C PHE A 161 18.04 13.49 12.12
N MET A 162 17.63 13.28 10.86
CA MET A 162 16.22 13.38 10.49
C MET A 162 15.39 12.23 11.06
N ALA A 163 15.92 11.02 11.11
CA ALA A 163 15.25 9.88 11.71
C ALA A 163 14.97 10.09 13.20
N GLU A 164 15.95 10.63 13.94
CA GLU A 164 15.80 10.96 15.37
C GLU A 164 14.74 12.04 15.63
N ARG A 165 14.55 12.97 14.70
CA ARG A 165 13.49 14.00 14.80
C ARG A 165 12.09 13.47 14.48
N LEU A 166 12.00 12.32 13.84
CA LEU A 166 10.75 11.68 13.42
C LEU A 166 10.25 10.62 14.43
N ALA A 167 11.16 10.14 15.29
CA ALA A 167 10.87 9.16 16.33
C ALA A 167 10.21 9.80 17.56
#